data_e571a663175dec354b2c2bcd3b0035ad
#
_entry.id   e571a663175dec354b2c2bcd3b0035ad
#
_cell.length_a   1.000
_cell.length_b   1.000
_cell.length_c   1.000
_cell.angle_alpha   90.00
_cell.angle_beta   90.00
_cell.angle_gamma   90.00
#
_symmetry.space_group_name_H-M   'P 1'
#
loop_
_entity.id
_entity.type
_entity.pdbx_description
1 polymer ?
#
loop_
_entity_poly.entity_id
_entity_poly.type
_entity_poly.pdbx_seq_one_letter_code
_entity_poly.pdbx_strand_id
1 'polypeptide(L)'
;MRETIVAALKKIEEDYDVKVLYACESGSRAWDFPSKDSDYDVRFIYIHKRNTYLSIDPIGVGKKRDVIELPINDLLDVSGWDLTKTLKLFRKSNPPLLEWMQSNIVYYKAYSTFDKMKELHSNIFTPTSCIYHYLNMARNNFREYLQGDEVKIKKYFYVLRPVLAAKWIEQYNEFPPLEFPILLQKLLPEGELKEEVSKLLKRKISGDELDLEPRINVINEFLHLEIDRLDKYVRTLSVELDDPTYELDQLFRDTLDEVWN
;
A
#
# COMPACT_ATOMS: atom_id res chain seq x y z
N MET A 1 19.58 9.58 6.08
CA MET A 1 18.18 9.15 6.28
C MET A 1 18.06 7.68 6.65
N ARG A 2 18.64 6.72 5.92
CA ARG A 2 18.51 5.28 6.27
C ARG A 2 18.93 4.96 7.72
N GLU A 3 20.02 5.51 8.20
CA GLU A 3 20.49 5.34 9.59
C GLU A 3 19.49 5.92 10.60
N THR A 4 18.91 7.08 10.30
CA THR A 4 17.87 7.72 11.12
C THR A 4 16.63 6.83 11.23
N ILE A 5 16.19 6.23 10.10
CA ILE A 5 15.04 5.32 10.06
C ILE A 5 15.33 4.06 10.91
N VAL A 6 16.49 3.44 10.74
CA VAL A 6 16.87 2.25 11.52
C VAL A 6 16.97 2.57 13.02
N ALA A 7 17.49 3.75 13.38
CA ALA A 7 17.53 4.20 14.78
C ALA A 7 16.13 4.42 15.34
N ALA A 8 15.21 4.99 14.56
CA ALA A 8 13.81 5.17 14.96
C ALA A 8 13.11 3.83 15.19
N LEU A 9 13.33 2.83 14.31
CA LEU A 9 12.77 1.49 14.47
C LEU A 9 13.28 0.80 15.75
N LYS A 10 14.56 0.93 16.07
CA LYS A 10 15.13 0.41 17.33
C LYS A 10 14.52 1.08 18.55
N LYS A 11 14.33 2.40 18.50
CA LYS A 11 13.67 3.13 19.59
C LYS A 11 12.22 2.69 19.77
N ILE A 12 11.49 2.40 18.67
CA ILE A 12 10.15 1.83 18.73
C ILE A 12 10.14 0.49 19.46
N GLU A 13 11.11 -0.39 19.18
CA GLU A 13 11.21 -1.68 19.90
C GLU A 13 11.35 -1.48 21.42
N GLU A 14 12.15 -0.50 21.84
CA GLU A 14 12.37 -0.18 23.25
C GLU A 14 11.15 0.48 23.90
N ASP A 15 10.59 1.53 23.25
CA ASP A 15 9.50 2.34 23.80
C ASP A 15 8.17 1.57 23.90
N TYR A 16 7.93 0.63 22.96
CA TYR A 16 6.68 -0.14 22.89
C TYR A 16 6.80 -1.60 23.34
N ASP A 17 7.98 -2.03 23.75
CA ASP A 17 8.28 -3.44 24.12
C ASP A 17 7.81 -4.44 23.03
N VAL A 18 8.20 -4.19 21.78
CA VAL A 18 7.88 -4.98 20.59
C VAL A 18 9.14 -5.41 19.86
N LYS A 19 8.99 -6.29 18.86
CA LYS A 19 10.03 -6.57 17.87
C LYS A 19 9.55 -6.22 16.48
N VAL A 20 10.38 -5.49 15.73
CA VAL A 20 10.15 -5.18 14.31
C VAL A 20 10.57 -6.40 13.48
N LEU A 21 9.66 -6.86 12.62
CA LEU A 21 9.89 -8.01 11.75
C LEU A 21 10.34 -7.58 10.36
N TYR A 22 9.77 -6.49 9.87
CA TYR A 22 10.01 -5.95 8.54
C TYR A 22 9.74 -4.45 8.52
N ALA A 23 10.51 -3.70 7.72
CA ALA A 23 10.25 -2.29 7.45
C ALA A 23 10.70 -1.90 6.05
N CYS A 24 9.86 -1.15 5.35
CA CYS A 24 10.08 -0.72 3.96
C CYS A 24 9.67 0.73 3.73
N GLU A 25 10.06 1.25 2.59
CA GLU A 25 9.51 2.48 2.02
C GLU A 25 8.17 2.21 1.36
N SER A 26 7.27 3.17 1.47
CA SER A 26 5.96 3.23 0.80
C SER A 26 5.82 4.55 0.02
N GLY A 27 4.61 4.87 -0.42
CA GLY A 27 4.32 6.16 -1.06
C GLY A 27 5.10 6.43 -2.33
N SER A 28 5.34 7.71 -2.62
CA SER A 28 5.90 8.16 -3.90
C SER A 28 7.30 7.61 -4.20
N ARG A 29 8.10 7.34 -3.16
CA ARG A 29 9.45 6.76 -3.32
C ARG A 29 9.38 5.30 -3.76
N ALA A 30 8.47 4.53 -3.19
CA ALA A 30 8.23 3.15 -3.59
C ALA A 30 7.56 3.06 -4.97
N TRP A 31 6.78 4.07 -5.35
CA TRP A 31 6.10 4.14 -6.65
C TRP A 31 6.96 4.69 -7.79
N ASP A 32 8.26 4.95 -7.53
CA ASP A 32 9.25 5.41 -8.50
C ASP A 32 8.94 6.79 -9.14
N PHE A 33 8.33 7.71 -8.36
CA PHE A 33 8.19 9.12 -8.77
C PHE A 33 8.36 10.13 -7.60
N PRO A 34 9.40 10.00 -6.79
CA PRO A 34 9.66 10.98 -5.75
C PRO A 34 10.07 12.33 -6.35
N SER A 35 9.63 13.42 -5.75
CA SER A 35 10.27 14.74 -5.90
C SER A 35 11.40 14.87 -4.90
N LYS A 36 12.21 15.95 -5.04
CA LYS A 36 13.30 16.23 -4.08
C LYS A 36 12.79 16.38 -2.64
N ASP A 37 11.57 16.91 -2.49
CA ASP A 37 10.92 17.21 -1.22
C ASP A 37 9.93 16.13 -0.78
N SER A 38 9.92 14.96 -1.43
CA SER A 38 9.06 13.86 -1.03
C SER A 38 9.46 13.34 0.34
N ASP A 39 8.46 13.16 1.20
CA ASP A 39 8.59 12.55 2.51
C ASP A 39 9.09 11.10 2.40
N TYR A 40 9.60 10.59 3.50
CA TYR A 40 9.89 9.17 3.68
C TYR A 40 8.71 8.53 4.39
N ASP A 41 8.02 7.65 3.69
CA ASP A 41 6.85 6.91 4.15
C ASP A 41 7.26 5.53 4.65
N VAL A 42 7.82 5.43 5.86
CA VAL A 42 8.27 4.16 6.42
C VAL A 42 7.10 3.38 6.96
N ARG A 43 6.96 2.16 6.49
CA ARG A 43 5.93 1.21 6.95
C ARG A 43 6.61 -0.01 7.54
N PHE A 44 6.12 -0.48 8.69
CA PHE A 44 6.73 -1.62 9.36
C PHE A 44 5.70 -2.59 9.95
N ILE A 45 6.15 -3.84 10.16
CA ILE A 45 5.38 -4.92 10.81
C ILE A 45 6.09 -5.25 12.11
N TYR A 46 5.33 -5.35 13.19
CA TYR A 46 5.87 -5.64 14.51
C TYR A 46 5.06 -6.71 15.26
N ILE A 47 5.65 -7.28 16.30
CA ILE A 47 5.04 -8.28 17.15
C ILE A 47 5.30 -7.97 18.62
N HIS A 48 4.25 -8.08 19.45
CA HIS A 48 4.35 -8.01 20.90
C HIS A 48 4.78 -9.34 21.52
N LYS A 49 5.11 -9.31 22.80
CA LYS A 49 5.30 -10.52 23.59
C LYS A 49 4.02 -11.36 23.67
N ARG A 50 4.17 -12.67 23.82
CA ARG A 50 3.07 -13.65 23.89
C ARG A 50 1.96 -13.25 24.86
N ASN A 51 2.32 -12.82 26.06
CA ASN A 51 1.34 -12.45 27.09
C ASN A 51 0.42 -11.27 26.72
N THR A 52 0.85 -10.41 25.81
CA THR A 52 0.03 -9.31 25.31
C THR A 52 -1.17 -9.83 24.50
N TYR A 53 -0.97 -10.91 23.75
CA TYR A 53 -2.03 -11.57 22.96
C TYR A 53 -2.95 -12.45 23.82
N LEU A 54 -2.43 -13.04 24.90
CA LEU A 54 -3.17 -13.88 25.84
C LEU A 54 -3.89 -13.03 26.91
N SER A 55 -4.73 -12.12 26.47
CA SER A 55 -5.48 -11.19 27.29
C SER A 55 -6.96 -11.22 26.92
N ILE A 56 -7.83 -10.90 27.87
CA ILE A 56 -9.29 -10.84 27.64
C ILE A 56 -9.65 -9.80 26.58
N ASP A 57 -8.87 -8.71 26.47
CA ASP A 57 -9.00 -7.74 25.39
C ASP A 57 -7.93 -8.01 24.34
N PRO A 58 -8.30 -8.48 23.15
CA PRO A 58 -7.34 -8.73 22.09
C PRO A 58 -6.71 -7.43 21.56
N ILE A 59 -5.56 -7.54 20.87
CA ILE A 59 -4.95 -6.43 20.13
C ILE A 59 -5.95 -5.89 19.09
N GLY A 60 -6.03 -4.56 18.99
CA GLY A 60 -6.97 -3.86 18.10
C GLY A 60 -8.32 -3.54 18.76
N VAL A 61 -8.52 -3.91 20.03
CA VAL A 61 -9.74 -3.63 20.79
C VAL A 61 -9.46 -2.67 21.95
N GLY A 62 -10.33 -1.68 22.13
CA GLY A 62 -10.26 -0.71 23.21
C GLY A 62 -8.99 0.13 23.16
N LYS A 63 -8.21 0.13 24.24
CA LYS A 63 -6.95 0.89 24.35
C LYS A 63 -5.75 0.18 23.73
N LYS A 64 -5.85 -1.10 23.40
CA LYS A 64 -4.79 -1.90 22.80
C LYS A 64 -4.76 -1.69 21.28
N ARG A 65 -4.04 -0.67 20.85
CA ARG A 65 -3.90 -0.36 19.42
C ARG A 65 -3.10 -1.44 18.71
N ASP A 66 -3.52 -1.74 17.48
CA ASP A 66 -2.82 -2.62 16.54
C ASP A 66 -1.97 -1.84 15.51
N VAL A 67 -1.77 -0.54 15.78
CA VAL A 67 -0.99 0.39 14.95
C VAL A 67 -0.13 1.24 15.86
N ILE A 68 1.13 1.40 15.47
CA ILE A 68 2.06 2.41 16.02
C ILE A 68 2.28 3.45 14.92
N GLU A 69 1.97 4.72 15.22
CA GLU A 69 2.11 5.86 14.32
C GLU A 69 2.94 6.92 15.01
N LEU A 70 4.05 7.29 14.39
CA LEU A 70 4.98 8.28 14.92
C LEU A 70 5.37 9.26 13.80
N PRO A 71 4.81 10.47 13.78
CA PRO A 71 5.40 11.57 13.02
C PRO A 71 6.73 11.95 13.68
N ILE A 72 7.84 11.56 13.04
CA ILE A 72 9.18 11.83 13.58
C ILE A 72 9.58 13.28 13.32
N ASN A 73 9.30 13.75 12.11
CA ASN A 73 9.48 15.15 11.66
C ASN A 73 8.70 15.36 10.35
N ASP A 74 8.78 16.56 9.78
CA ASP A 74 8.06 16.94 8.56
C ASP A 74 8.45 16.11 7.31
N LEU A 75 9.56 15.37 7.36
CA LEU A 75 10.07 14.56 6.25
C LEU A 75 10.01 13.06 6.49
N LEU A 76 9.63 12.60 7.70
CA LEU A 76 9.68 11.20 8.06
C LEU A 76 8.41 10.79 8.81
N ASP A 77 7.53 10.08 8.11
CA ASP A 77 6.35 9.42 8.65
C ASP A 77 6.64 7.92 8.85
N VAL A 78 6.44 7.44 10.08
CA VAL A 78 6.69 6.05 10.46
C VAL A 78 5.41 5.43 11.03
N SER A 79 4.87 4.46 10.33
CA SER A 79 3.65 3.75 10.76
C SER A 79 3.82 2.25 10.64
N GLY A 80 3.42 1.51 11.68
CA GLY A 80 3.55 0.07 11.73
C GLY A 80 2.27 -0.64 12.16
N TRP A 81 2.12 -1.87 11.70
CA TRP A 81 1.02 -2.75 12.04
C TRP A 81 1.47 -3.93 12.88
N ASP A 82 0.68 -4.24 13.90
CA ASP A 82 0.82 -5.49 14.65
C ASP A 82 0.66 -6.70 13.73
N LEU A 83 1.39 -7.79 14.02
CA LEU A 83 1.35 -8.97 13.19
C LEU A 83 -0.06 -9.57 13.06
N THR A 84 -0.89 -9.52 14.12
CA THR A 84 -2.28 -10.02 14.03
C THR A 84 -3.13 -9.21 13.07
N LYS A 85 -2.96 -7.88 13.04
CA LYS A 85 -3.58 -7.01 12.04
C LYS A 85 -3.04 -7.30 10.65
N THR A 86 -1.74 -7.42 10.52
CA THR A 86 -1.06 -7.72 9.26
C THR A 86 -1.58 -9.01 8.64
N LEU A 87 -1.65 -10.10 9.40
CA LEU A 87 -2.15 -11.39 8.91
C LEU A 87 -3.65 -11.35 8.57
N LYS A 88 -4.47 -10.62 9.33
CA LYS A 88 -5.88 -10.38 8.97
C LYS A 88 -6.04 -9.61 7.67
N LEU A 89 -5.17 -8.63 7.41
CA LEU A 89 -5.16 -7.87 6.16
C LEU A 89 -4.59 -8.71 5.02
N PHE A 90 -3.59 -9.53 5.28
CA PHE A 90 -3.01 -10.47 4.31
C PHE A 90 -4.05 -11.46 3.82
N ARG A 91 -4.81 -12.08 4.74
CA ARG A 91 -5.93 -12.98 4.41
C ARG A 91 -6.97 -12.35 3.46
N LYS A 92 -7.13 -11.03 3.53
CA LYS A 92 -8.07 -10.26 2.69
C LYS A 92 -7.43 -9.72 1.42
N SER A 93 -6.19 -10.07 1.11
CA SER A 93 -5.42 -9.49 0.01
C SER A 93 -5.42 -7.96 0.03
N ASN A 94 -5.15 -7.37 1.19
CA ASN A 94 -5.15 -5.91 1.34
C ASN A 94 -4.04 -5.26 0.50
N PRO A 95 -4.34 -4.42 -0.51
CA PRO A 95 -3.34 -3.87 -1.41
C PRO A 95 -2.22 -3.07 -0.72
N PRO A 96 -2.47 -2.18 0.25
CA PRO A 96 -1.40 -1.51 0.98
C PRO A 96 -0.37 -2.48 1.57
N LEU A 97 -0.80 -3.59 2.19
CA LEU A 97 0.13 -4.59 2.71
C LEU A 97 0.91 -5.29 1.59
N LEU A 98 0.22 -5.68 0.51
CA LEU A 98 0.87 -6.34 -0.63
C LEU A 98 1.88 -5.40 -1.32
N GLU A 99 1.60 -4.10 -1.35
CA GLU A 99 2.55 -3.07 -1.79
C GLU A 99 3.79 -3.02 -0.88
N TRP A 100 3.62 -3.06 0.45
CA TRP A 100 4.77 -3.13 1.36
C TRP A 100 5.62 -4.38 1.10
N MET A 101 4.97 -5.51 0.82
CA MET A 101 5.66 -6.78 0.53
C MET A 101 6.44 -6.75 -0.78
N GLN A 102 6.08 -5.89 -1.73
CA GLN A 102 6.78 -5.70 -3.01
C GLN A 102 7.83 -4.58 -2.98
N SER A 103 7.88 -3.76 -1.93
CA SER A 103 8.79 -2.63 -1.89
C SER A 103 10.24 -3.04 -2.11
N ASN A 104 10.90 -2.42 -3.09
CA ASN A 104 12.31 -2.63 -3.39
C ASN A 104 13.24 -1.89 -2.40
N ILE A 105 12.67 -0.98 -1.59
CA ILE A 105 13.41 -0.19 -0.59
C ILE A 105 13.10 -0.76 0.79
N VAL A 106 13.88 -1.75 1.21
CA VAL A 106 13.76 -2.39 2.52
C VAL A 106 14.74 -1.76 3.49
N TYR A 107 14.26 -1.26 4.63
CA TYR A 107 15.05 -0.65 5.68
C TYR A 107 15.52 -1.66 6.72
N TYR A 108 14.65 -2.57 7.08
CA TYR A 108 14.90 -3.58 8.09
C TYR A 108 14.15 -4.88 7.76
N LYS A 109 14.77 -6.02 8.02
CA LYS A 109 14.15 -7.34 7.93
C LYS A 109 14.85 -8.26 8.91
N ALA A 110 14.08 -8.91 9.76
CA ALA A 110 14.54 -9.90 10.71
C ALA A 110 13.54 -11.06 10.79
N TYR A 111 14.02 -12.19 11.22
CA TYR A 111 13.22 -13.42 11.36
C TYR A 111 12.68 -13.98 10.04
N SER A 112 12.02 -15.13 10.11
CA SER A 112 11.53 -15.84 8.91
C SER A 112 10.14 -15.41 8.44
N THR A 113 9.40 -14.64 9.27
CA THR A 113 7.98 -14.31 9.08
C THR A 113 7.69 -13.71 7.70
N PHE A 114 8.48 -12.73 7.30
CA PHE A 114 8.25 -12.03 6.04
C PHE A 114 8.48 -12.94 4.81
N ASP A 115 9.47 -13.82 4.86
CA ASP A 115 9.74 -14.78 3.78
C ASP A 115 8.62 -15.81 3.68
N LYS A 116 8.14 -16.33 4.81
CA LYS A 116 6.98 -17.23 4.85
C LYS A 116 5.69 -16.56 4.33
N MET A 117 5.49 -15.27 4.63
CA MET A 117 4.38 -14.52 4.01
C MET A 117 4.52 -14.44 2.49
N LYS A 118 5.73 -14.21 1.97
CA LYS A 118 5.97 -14.21 0.51
C LYS A 118 5.67 -15.56 -0.13
N GLU A 119 6.04 -16.66 0.51
CA GLU A 119 5.74 -18.01 0.03
C GLU A 119 4.23 -18.29 -0.03
N LEU A 120 3.47 -17.79 0.95
CA LEU A 120 2.01 -17.95 1.01
C LEU A 120 1.25 -17.00 0.06
N HIS A 121 1.89 -15.98 -0.48
CA HIS A 121 1.23 -14.91 -1.23
C HIS A 121 0.40 -15.44 -2.42
N SER A 122 0.95 -16.36 -3.22
CA SER A 122 0.26 -16.91 -4.39
C SER A 122 -1.04 -17.64 -4.05
N ASN A 123 -1.11 -18.25 -2.86
CA ASN A 123 -2.29 -19.00 -2.40
C ASN A 123 -3.35 -18.08 -1.76
N ILE A 124 -2.94 -16.87 -1.32
CA ILE A 124 -3.81 -15.93 -0.60
C ILE A 124 -4.30 -14.82 -1.53
N PHE A 125 -3.55 -14.51 -2.58
CA PHE A 125 -3.88 -13.39 -3.47
C PHE A 125 -5.26 -13.55 -4.11
N THR A 126 -6.14 -12.58 -3.85
CA THR A 126 -7.50 -12.53 -4.37
C THR A 126 -7.66 -11.31 -5.27
N PRO A 127 -7.62 -11.47 -6.60
CA PRO A 127 -7.74 -10.37 -7.57
C PRO A 127 -8.96 -9.50 -7.33
N THR A 128 -10.11 -10.12 -7.12
CA THR A 128 -11.38 -9.42 -6.90
C THR A 128 -11.34 -8.49 -5.70
N SER A 129 -10.78 -8.94 -4.56
CA SER A 129 -10.64 -8.11 -3.35
C SER A 129 -9.74 -6.90 -3.60
N CYS A 130 -8.63 -7.09 -4.32
CA CYS A 130 -7.72 -6.02 -4.67
C CYS A 130 -8.37 -4.99 -5.61
N ILE A 131 -9.07 -5.44 -6.65
CA ILE A 131 -9.78 -4.55 -7.59
C ILE A 131 -10.82 -3.71 -6.84
N TYR A 132 -11.66 -4.31 -5.98
CA TYR A 132 -12.63 -3.55 -5.17
C TYR A 132 -11.96 -2.50 -4.30
N HIS A 133 -10.84 -2.84 -3.66
CA HIS A 133 -10.11 -1.89 -2.82
C HIS A 133 -9.58 -0.70 -3.65
N TYR A 134 -8.90 -0.97 -4.76
CA TYR A 134 -8.37 0.08 -5.63
C TYR A 134 -9.48 0.94 -6.24
N LEU A 135 -10.59 0.35 -6.66
CA LEU A 135 -11.74 1.08 -7.16
C LEU A 135 -12.38 1.99 -6.11
N ASN A 136 -12.50 1.53 -4.87
CA ASN A 136 -13.02 2.34 -3.78
C ASN A 136 -12.10 3.54 -3.49
N MET A 137 -10.77 3.32 -3.47
CA MET A 137 -9.80 4.41 -3.35
C MET A 137 -9.93 5.42 -4.50
N ALA A 138 -9.92 4.92 -5.75
CA ALA A 138 -10.02 5.75 -6.95
C ALA A 138 -11.31 6.58 -6.94
N ARG A 139 -12.45 5.95 -6.69
CA ARG A 139 -13.77 6.58 -6.68
C ARG A 139 -13.88 7.67 -5.61
N ASN A 140 -13.41 7.41 -4.40
CA ASN A 140 -13.43 8.37 -3.31
C ASN A 140 -12.56 9.58 -3.64
N ASN A 141 -11.31 9.37 -4.06
CA ASN A 141 -10.41 10.48 -4.42
C ASN A 141 -10.90 11.25 -5.66
N PHE A 142 -11.45 10.56 -6.68
CA PHE A 142 -12.02 11.19 -7.87
C PHE A 142 -13.17 12.13 -7.50
N ARG A 143 -14.10 11.63 -6.67
CA ARG A 143 -15.26 12.41 -6.21
C ARG A 143 -14.86 13.61 -5.33
N GLU A 144 -13.85 13.43 -4.48
CA GLU A 144 -13.45 14.46 -3.53
C GLU A 144 -12.61 15.57 -4.18
N TYR A 145 -11.74 15.21 -5.14
CA TYR A 145 -10.70 16.14 -5.59
C TYR A 145 -10.76 16.52 -7.07
N LEU A 146 -11.44 15.74 -7.95
CA LEU A 146 -11.31 15.90 -9.38
C LEU A 146 -12.63 16.28 -10.09
N GLN A 147 -13.66 16.77 -9.35
CA GLN A 147 -14.96 17.13 -9.92
C GLN A 147 -15.08 18.60 -10.35
N GLY A 148 -14.25 19.49 -9.81
CA GLY A 148 -14.27 20.92 -10.10
C GLY A 148 -13.70 21.27 -11.46
N ASP A 149 -13.86 22.54 -11.87
CA ASP A 149 -13.19 23.10 -13.05
C ASP A 149 -11.70 23.33 -12.78
N GLU A 150 -11.36 23.63 -11.52
CA GLU A 150 -9.99 23.65 -10.99
C GLU A 150 -9.82 22.50 -9.97
N VAL A 151 -8.69 21.81 -10.05
CA VAL A 151 -8.41 20.63 -9.25
C VAL A 151 -6.97 20.66 -8.71
N LYS A 152 -6.75 20.02 -7.56
CA LYS A 152 -5.40 19.81 -7.07
C LYS A 152 -4.70 18.77 -7.94
N ILE A 153 -3.83 19.23 -8.83
CA ILE A 153 -3.15 18.39 -9.86
C ILE A 153 -2.43 17.19 -9.25
N LYS A 154 -1.81 17.34 -8.08
CA LYS A 154 -1.19 16.23 -7.33
C LYS A 154 -2.17 15.06 -7.10
N LYS A 155 -3.48 15.33 -6.98
CA LYS A 155 -4.49 14.32 -6.68
C LYS A 155 -4.80 13.40 -7.88
N TYR A 156 -4.41 13.76 -9.10
CA TYR A 156 -4.50 12.83 -10.23
C TYR A 156 -3.77 11.52 -9.97
N PHE A 157 -2.59 11.54 -9.34
CA PHE A 157 -1.85 10.32 -9.03
C PHE A 157 -2.56 9.40 -8.04
N TYR A 158 -3.33 9.98 -7.09
CA TYR A 158 -4.13 9.22 -6.12
C TYR A 158 -5.36 8.53 -6.74
N VAL A 159 -5.69 8.88 -8.01
CA VAL A 159 -6.76 8.23 -8.77
C VAL A 159 -6.19 7.38 -9.91
N LEU A 160 -5.23 7.91 -10.67
CA LEU A 160 -4.58 7.17 -11.79
C LEU A 160 -3.94 5.87 -11.31
N ARG A 161 -3.16 5.92 -10.22
CA ARG A 161 -2.44 4.74 -9.75
C ARG A 161 -3.40 3.60 -9.37
N PRO A 162 -4.40 3.78 -8.52
CA PRO A 162 -5.33 2.69 -8.21
C PRO A 162 -6.16 2.24 -9.42
N VAL A 163 -6.53 3.13 -10.34
CA VAL A 163 -7.22 2.73 -11.59
C VAL A 163 -6.31 1.84 -12.45
N LEU A 164 -5.06 2.24 -12.66
CA LEU A 164 -4.12 1.45 -13.43
C LEU A 164 -3.75 0.13 -12.73
N ALA A 165 -3.65 0.14 -11.39
CA ALA A 165 -3.45 -1.08 -10.61
C ALA A 165 -4.61 -2.07 -10.77
N ALA A 166 -5.87 -1.60 -10.70
CA ALA A 166 -7.04 -2.44 -10.94
C ALA A 166 -7.07 -2.98 -12.39
N LYS A 167 -6.72 -2.14 -13.38
CA LYS A 167 -6.60 -2.55 -14.78
C LYS A 167 -5.50 -3.57 -15.01
N TRP A 168 -4.37 -3.46 -14.30
CA TRP A 168 -3.31 -4.48 -14.34
C TRP A 168 -3.83 -5.84 -13.86
N ILE A 169 -4.51 -5.87 -12.72
CA ILE A 169 -5.06 -7.10 -12.17
C ILE A 169 -6.08 -7.73 -13.15
N GLU A 170 -6.94 -6.91 -13.76
CA GLU A 170 -7.88 -7.39 -14.79
C GLU A 170 -7.14 -8.04 -15.96
N GLN A 171 -6.05 -7.44 -16.44
CA GLN A 171 -5.37 -7.88 -17.65
C GLN A 171 -4.44 -9.08 -17.43
N TYR A 172 -3.75 -9.12 -16.28
CA TYR A 172 -2.69 -10.09 -16.03
C TYR A 172 -3.04 -11.11 -14.92
N ASN A 173 -4.11 -10.89 -14.17
CA ASN A 173 -4.49 -11.69 -13.00
C ASN A 173 -3.37 -11.83 -11.95
N GLU A 174 -2.52 -10.81 -11.84
CA GLU A 174 -1.38 -10.72 -10.94
C GLU A 174 -1.43 -9.42 -10.14
N PHE A 175 -0.76 -9.37 -8.99
CA PHE A 175 -0.62 -8.13 -8.24
C PHE A 175 0.22 -7.12 -9.03
N PRO A 176 -0.20 -5.84 -9.12
CA PRO A 176 0.46 -4.85 -9.97
C PRO A 176 1.85 -4.46 -9.46
N PRO A 177 2.79 -4.10 -10.36
CA PRO A 177 4.06 -3.50 -9.95
C PRO A 177 3.84 -2.20 -9.19
N LEU A 178 4.75 -1.87 -8.29
CA LEU A 178 4.69 -0.62 -7.52
C LEU A 178 4.99 0.60 -8.38
N GLU A 179 5.93 0.46 -9.29
CA GLU A 179 6.47 1.53 -10.10
C GLU A 179 5.41 2.07 -11.08
N PHE A 180 4.96 3.29 -10.82
CA PHE A 180 3.94 3.93 -11.65
C PHE A 180 4.34 4.08 -13.13
N PRO A 181 5.62 4.36 -13.47
CA PRO A 181 6.05 4.40 -14.86
C PRO A 181 5.81 3.09 -15.62
N ILE A 182 5.92 1.94 -14.96
CA ILE A 182 5.64 0.62 -15.56
C ILE A 182 4.15 0.49 -15.87
N LEU A 183 3.27 0.86 -14.92
CA LEU A 183 1.83 0.87 -15.13
C LEU A 183 1.44 1.79 -16.30
N LEU A 184 1.98 3.01 -16.31
CA LEU A 184 1.76 3.98 -17.38
C LEU A 184 2.16 3.44 -18.76
N GLN A 185 3.37 2.88 -18.86
CA GLN A 185 3.91 2.39 -20.12
C GLN A 185 3.12 1.20 -20.68
N LYS A 186 2.70 0.29 -19.80
CA LYS A 186 2.07 -0.97 -20.21
C LYS A 186 0.56 -0.85 -20.47
N LEU A 187 -0.12 0.04 -19.74
CA LEU A 187 -1.59 0.07 -19.73
C LEU A 187 -2.21 1.23 -20.49
N LEU A 188 -1.47 2.32 -20.72
CA LEU A 188 -1.98 3.43 -21.51
C LEU A 188 -1.47 3.34 -22.97
N PRO A 189 -2.39 3.36 -23.95
CA PRO A 189 -2.00 3.40 -25.36
C PRO A 189 -1.31 4.74 -25.70
N GLU A 190 -0.51 4.75 -26.75
CA GLU A 190 0.07 5.99 -27.28
C GLU A 190 -1.05 6.97 -27.70
N GLY A 191 -0.87 8.24 -27.37
CA GLY A 191 -1.81 9.31 -27.65
C GLY A 191 -1.90 10.37 -26.57
N GLU A 192 -2.83 11.29 -26.70
CA GLU A 192 -2.98 12.48 -25.87
C GLU A 192 -3.05 12.16 -24.36
N LEU A 193 -3.81 11.14 -23.96
CA LEU A 193 -3.92 10.73 -22.56
C LEU A 193 -2.53 10.38 -21.96
N LYS A 194 -1.76 9.52 -22.65
CA LYS A 194 -0.44 9.09 -22.19
C LYS A 194 0.54 10.26 -22.14
N GLU A 195 0.45 11.18 -23.12
CA GLU A 195 1.26 12.38 -23.15
C GLU A 195 0.96 13.29 -21.96
N GLU A 196 -0.31 13.58 -21.66
CA GLU A 196 -0.70 14.42 -20.52
C GLU A 196 -0.32 13.80 -19.17
N VAL A 197 -0.54 12.50 -18.98
CA VAL A 197 -0.10 11.81 -17.76
C VAL A 197 1.43 11.82 -17.64
N SER A 198 2.17 11.67 -18.75
CA SER A 198 3.63 11.73 -18.76
C SER A 198 4.16 13.15 -18.45
N LYS A 199 3.47 14.21 -18.91
CA LYS A 199 3.78 15.59 -18.54
C LYS A 199 3.60 15.83 -17.04
N LEU A 200 2.48 15.36 -16.47
CA LEU A 200 2.22 15.42 -15.03
C LEU A 200 3.32 14.70 -14.22
N LEU A 201 3.69 13.51 -14.65
CA LEU A 201 4.73 12.72 -13.99
C LEU A 201 6.08 13.45 -14.00
N LYS A 202 6.48 14.04 -15.13
CA LYS A 202 7.69 14.84 -15.24
C LYS A 202 7.65 16.05 -14.29
N ARG A 203 6.54 16.78 -14.25
CA ARG A 203 6.34 17.92 -13.34
C ARG A 203 6.46 17.47 -11.87
N LYS A 204 5.85 16.34 -11.50
CA LYS A 204 5.96 15.79 -10.14
C LYS A 204 7.40 15.46 -9.76
N ILE A 205 8.16 14.84 -10.64
CA ILE A 205 9.56 14.45 -10.39
C ILE A 205 10.46 15.68 -10.33
N SER A 206 10.22 16.72 -11.17
CA SER A 206 10.99 17.97 -11.13
C SER A 206 10.79 18.76 -9.84
N GLY A 207 9.73 18.48 -9.09
CA GLY A 207 9.40 19.21 -7.87
C GLY A 207 8.57 20.46 -8.11
N ASP A 208 7.90 20.56 -9.27
CA ASP A 208 6.98 21.65 -9.55
C ASP A 208 5.84 21.63 -8.53
N GLU A 209 5.37 22.82 -8.14
CA GLU A 209 4.14 22.93 -7.35
C GLU A 209 2.97 22.42 -8.18
N LEU A 210 2.31 21.36 -7.68
CA LEU A 210 1.16 20.74 -8.29
C LEU A 210 -0.11 21.10 -7.51
N ASP A 211 -0.39 22.39 -7.48
CA ASP A 211 -1.51 22.98 -6.75
C ASP A 211 -2.81 22.98 -7.55
N LEU A 212 -3.65 23.98 -7.31
CA LEU A 212 -4.94 24.17 -7.95
C LEU A 212 -4.75 24.71 -9.37
N GLU A 213 -5.12 23.91 -10.35
CA GLU A 213 -5.03 24.26 -11.78
C GLU A 213 -6.31 23.78 -12.51
N PRO A 214 -6.56 24.30 -13.73
CA PRO A 214 -7.65 23.78 -14.55
C PRO A 214 -7.54 22.26 -14.72
N ARG A 215 -8.69 21.58 -14.62
CA ARG A 215 -8.73 20.12 -14.79
C ARG A 215 -8.28 19.71 -16.19
N ILE A 216 -7.64 18.56 -16.29
CA ILE A 216 -7.18 17.97 -17.56
C ILE A 216 -8.27 17.05 -18.07
N ASN A 217 -9.08 17.54 -19.02
CA ASN A 217 -10.29 16.85 -19.45
C ASN A 217 -10.05 15.42 -19.93
N VAL A 218 -9.01 15.17 -20.74
CA VAL A 218 -8.69 13.84 -21.25
C VAL A 218 -8.40 12.83 -20.13
N ILE A 219 -7.77 13.27 -19.04
CA ILE A 219 -7.52 12.43 -17.87
C ILE A 219 -8.81 12.20 -17.08
N ASN A 220 -9.62 13.25 -16.88
CA ASN A 220 -10.90 13.13 -16.17
C ASN A 220 -11.86 12.18 -16.87
N GLU A 221 -12.00 12.30 -18.19
CA GLU A 221 -12.85 11.43 -19.00
C GLU A 221 -12.38 9.98 -18.93
N PHE A 222 -11.08 9.73 -19.09
CA PHE A 222 -10.50 8.40 -18.94
C PHE A 222 -10.81 7.80 -17.56
N LEU A 223 -10.54 8.54 -16.48
CA LEU A 223 -10.76 8.07 -15.12
C LEU A 223 -12.23 7.74 -14.85
N HIS A 224 -13.14 8.61 -15.29
CA HIS A 224 -14.58 8.40 -15.14
C HIS A 224 -15.04 7.11 -15.85
N LEU A 225 -14.69 6.98 -17.13
CA LEU A 225 -15.07 5.82 -17.93
C LEU A 225 -14.45 4.52 -17.41
N GLU A 226 -13.18 4.56 -17.02
CA GLU A 226 -12.46 3.36 -16.59
C GLU A 226 -12.90 2.88 -15.21
N ILE A 227 -13.18 3.79 -14.27
CA ILE A 227 -13.76 3.45 -12.96
C ILE A 227 -15.11 2.73 -13.15
N ASP A 228 -15.99 3.25 -13.99
CA ASP A 228 -17.30 2.65 -14.25
C ASP A 228 -17.20 1.30 -14.97
N ARG A 229 -16.25 1.19 -15.92
CA ARG A 229 -15.99 -0.06 -16.64
C ARG A 229 -15.48 -1.16 -15.71
N LEU A 230 -14.47 -0.84 -14.91
CA LEU A 230 -13.89 -1.78 -13.95
C LEU A 230 -14.87 -2.17 -12.83
N ASP A 231 -15.76 -1.27 -12.41
CA ASP A 231 -16.81 -1.60 -11.44
C ASP A 231 -17.80 -2.64 -12.01
N LYS A 232 -18.17 -2.50 -13.28
CA LYS A 232 -18.99 -3.52 -13.95
C LYS A 232 -18.23 -4.84 -14.09
N TYR A 233 -16.96 -4.79 -14.49
CA TYR A 233 -16.13 -5.99 -14.64
C TYR A 233 -16.00 -6.78 -13.34
N VAL A 234 -15.62 -6.14 -12.24
CA VAL A 234 -15.38 -6.84 -10.98
C VAL A 234 -16.62 -7.53 -10.41
N ARG A 235 -17.81 -7.01 -10.73
CA ARG A 235 -19.11 -7.63 -10.35
C ARG A 235 -19.42 -8.91 -11.12
N THR A 236 -18.73 -9.18 -12.23
CA THR A 236 -18.89 -10.43 -13.00
C THR A 236 -17.98 -11.54 -12.47
N LEU A 237 -17.01 -11.23 -11.62
CA LEU A 237 -16.06 -12.19 -11.08
C LEU A 237 -16.70 -13.00 -9.95
N SER A 238 -16.64 -14.33 -10.06
CA SER A 238 -16.91 -15.23 -8.94
C SER A 238 -15.66 -15.34 -8.06
N VAL A 239 -15.85 -15.41 -6.75
CA VAL A 239 -14.75 -15.56 -5.78
C VAL A 239 -14.91 -16.92 -5.13
N GLU A 240 -14.03 -17.86 -5.45
CA GLU A 240 -13.78 -19.03 -4.63
C GLU A 240 -12.60 -18.71 -3.72
N LEU A 241 -12.79 -18.75 -2.42
CA LEU A 241 -11.76 -18.48 -1.43
C LEU A 241 -11.53 -19.75 -0.61
N ASP A 242 -10.33 -20.27 -0.71
CA ASP A 242 -9.80 -21.13 0.34
C ASP A 242 -9.55 -20.26 1.60
N ASP A 243 -9.89 -20.77 2.76
CA ASP A 243 -9.63 -20.04 4.02
C ASP A 243 -8.22 -20.36 4.56
N PRO A 244 -7.25 -19.47 4.40
CA PRO A 244 -5.88 -19.69 4.84
C PRO A 244 -5.69 -19.45 6.35
N THR A 245 -6.76 -19.43 7.14
CA THR A 245 -6.68 -19.07 8.56
C THR A 245 -5.76 -20.01 9.33
N TYR A 246 -5.80 -21.31 9.02
CA TYR A 246 -4.95 -22.29 9.71
C TYR A 246 -3.46 -22.03 9.50
N GLU A 247 -3.04 -21.80 8.26
CA GLU A 247 -1.66 -21.51 7.88
C GLU A 247 -1.18 -20.19 8.48
N LEU A 248 -2.04 -19.16 8.49
CA LEU A 248 -1.73 -17.86 9.08
C LEU A 248 -1.65 -17.92 10.61
N ASP A 249 -2.49 -18.69 11.25
CA ASP A 249 -2.41 -18.96 12.70
C ASP A 249 -1.14 -19.72 13.06
N GLN A 250 -0.73 -20.67 12.21
CA GLN A 250 0.54 -21.39 12.42
C GLN A 250 1.72 -20.44 12.25
N LEU A 251 1.74 -19.61 11.18
CA LEU A 251 2.75 -18.60 10.98
C LEU A 251 2.86 -17.63 12.17
N PHE A 252 1.72 -17.22 12.72
CA PHE A 252 1.71 -16.35 13.90
C PHE A 252 2.36 -17.00 15.12
N ARG A 253 2.01 -18.27 15.42
CA ARG A 253 2.59 -19.04 16.53
C ARG A 253 4.08 -19.26 16.35
N ASP A 254 4.51 -19.68 15.16
CA ASP A 254 5.93 -19.89 14.82
C ASP A 254 6.73 -18.60 14.98
N THR A 255 6.16 -17.45 14.58
CA THR A 255 6.81 -16.14 14.76
C THR A 255 6.98 -15.79 16.23
N LEU A 256 5.96 -16.03 17.06
CA LEU A 256 6.06 -15.80 18.51
C LEU A 256 7.17 -16.65 19.12
N ASP A 257 7.31 -17.90 18.70
CA ASP A 257 8.35 -18.81 19.19
C ASP A 257 9.74 -18.39 18.70
N GLU A 258 9.88 -18.01 17.43
CA GLU A 258 11.15 -17.57 16.86
C GLU A 258 11.67 -16.26 17.48
N VAL A 259 10.77 -15.34 17.81
CA VAL A 259 11.13 -13.98 18.26
C VAL A 259 11.38 -13.91 19.76
N TRP A 260 10.64 -14.69 20.57
CA TRP A 260 10.60 -14.51 22.02
C TRP A 260 11.10 -15.73 22.83
N ASN A 261 11.53 -16.79 22.19
CA ASN A 261 12.25 -17.92 22.81
C ASN A 261 13.73 -17.82 22.41
#